data_f6891392a0743c9af3aa339b98086c33
#
_entry.id   f6891392a0743c9af3aa339b98086c33
#
_cell.length_a   1.000
_cell.length_b   1.000
_cell.length_c   1.000
_cell.angle_alpha   90.00
_cell.angle_beta   90.00
_cell.angle_gamma   90.00
#
_symmetry.space_group_name_H-M   'P 1'
#
loop_
_entity.id
_entity.type
_entity.pdbx_description
1 polymer ?
#
loop_
_entity_poly.entity_id
_entity_poly.type
_entity_poly.pdbx_seq_one_letter_code
_entity_poly.pdbx_strand_id
1 'polypeptide(L)'
;GFKNGAELIMTAFGGTAGVFFLMASLSTVIKRDLSSMGKWLFVGAMVLMVGSIINVFVGSSAGMMAISMLAIGIFSAYMLYDIKQIIDGGETNYISATLALYMDIMNVFQSLLALLGIMGGERD
;
A
#
# COMPACT_ATOMS: atom_id res chain seq x y z
N GLY A 1 -20.83 -12.87 -3.22
CA GLY A 1 -20.46 -12.25 -4.44
C GLY A 1 -20.64 -10.76 -4.40
N PHE A 2 -20.19 -10.15 -5.41
CA PHE A 2 -20.29 -8.72 -5.51
C PHE A 2 -21.49 -8.39 -6.34
N LYS A 3 -22.44 -7.74 -5.74
CA LYS A 3 -23.55 -7.21 -6.49
C LYS A 3 -23.09 -6.08 -7.39
N ASN A 4 -21.98 -5.44 -6.99
CA ASN A 4 -21.56 -4.23 -7.66
C ASN A 4 -20.05 -4.05 -7.57
N GLY A 5 -19.36 -4.44 -8.64
CA GLY A 5 -17.92 -4.25 -8.74
C GLY A 5 -17.51 -2.79 -8.75
N ALA A 6 -18.36 -1.92 -9.33
CA ALA A 6 -18.07 -0.49 -9.36
C ALA A 6 -18.06 0.11 -7.95
N GLU A 7 -18.97 -0.33 -7.09
CA GLU A 7 -18.99 0.12 -5.70
C GLU A 7 -17.71 -0.30 -4.97
N LEU A 8 -17.27 -1.52 -5.21
CA LEU A 8 -16.04 -2.05 -4.62
C LEU A 8 -14.83 -1.20 -5.04
N ILE A 9 -14.74 -0.90 -6.33
CA ILE A 9 -13.64 -0.11 -6.88
C ILE A 9 -13.67 1.31 -6.30
N MET A 10 -14.86 1.91 -6.20
CA MET A 10 -15.00 3.24 -5.64
C MET A 10 -14.61 3.29 -4.18
N THR A 11 -14.97 2.27 -3.40
CA THR A 11 -14.58 2.17 -1.99
C THR A 11 -13.08 2.04 -1.86
N ALA A 12 -12.45 1.18 -2.67
CA ALA A 12 -11.00 1.01 -2.65
C ALA A 12 -10.29 2.30 -3.07
N PHE A 13 -10.83 2.99 -4.07
CA PHE A 13 -10.26 4.25 -4.54
C PHE A 13 -10.35 5.31 -3.44
N GLY A 14 -11.52 5.45 -2.80
CA GLY A 14 -11.70 6.41 -1.72
C GLY A 14 -10.78 6.12 -0.54
N GLY A 15 -10.64 4.85 -0.17
CA GLY A 15 -9.73 4.45 0.90
C GLY A 15 -8.29 4.77 0.56
N THR A 16 -7.89 4.50 -0.69
CA THR A 16 -6.53 4.81 -1.15
C THR A 16 -6.25 6.30 -1.12
N ALA A 17 -7.21 7.11 -1.60
CA ALA A 17 -7.09 8.57 -1.55
C ALA A 17 -6.96 9.06 -0.11
N GLY A 18 -7.76 8.49 0.80
CA GLY A 18 -7.68 8.82 2.22
C GLY A 18 -6.31 8.51 2.81
N VAL A 19 -5.76 7.35 2.48
CA VAL A 19 -4.42 6.96 2.93
C VAL A 19 -3.38 7.92 2.38
N PHE A 20 -3.49 8.27 1.09
CA PHE A 20 -2.55 9.19 0.47
C PHE A 20 -2.57 10.55 1.17
N PHE A 21 -3.74 11.12 1.40
CA PHE A 21 -3.84 12.42 2.06
C PHE A 21 -3.32 12.35 3.50
N LEU A 22 -3.59 11.25 4.20
CA LEU A 22 -3.08 11.06 5.56
C LEU A 22 -1.57 11.00 5.54
N MET A 23 -0.97 10.22 4.66
CA MET A 23 0.48 10.09 4.59
C MET A 23 1.14 11.39 4.14
N ALA A 24 0.52 12.12 3.21
CA ALA A 24 1.01 13.41 2.78
C ALA A 24 1.00 14.41 3.94
N SER A 25 -0.09 14.42 4.71
CA SER A 25 -0.18 15.29 5.88
C SER A 25 0.87 14.94 6.93
N LEU A 26 1.04 13.66 7.21
CA LEU A 26 2.04 13.21 8.18
C LEU A 26 3.44 13.58 7.73
N SER A 27 3.72 13.53 6.42
CA SER A 27 5.05 13.84 5.91
C SER A 27 5.43 15.30 6.14
N THR A 28 4.43 16.21 6.21
CA THR A 28 4.70 17.62 6.48
C THR A 28 4.86 17.90 7.97
N VAL A 29 4.26 17.08 8.82
CA VAL A 29 4.30 17.27 10.27
C VAL A 29 5.52 16.60 10.90
N ILE A 30 5.90 15.43 10.40
CA ILE A 30 7.05 14.68 10.93
C ILE A 30 8.33 15.41 10.57
N LYS A 31 9.10 15.78 11.58
CA LYS A 31 10.35 16.49 11.39
C LYS A 31 11.57 15.58 11.41
N ARG A 32 11.38 14.31 11.78
CA ARG A 32 12.46 13.34 11.81
C ARG A 32 12.87 12.95 10.39
N ASP A 33 14.16 12.63 10.23
CA ASP A 33 14.65 12.06 8.99
C ASP A 33 14.20 10.60 8.91
N LEU A 34 13.43 10.27 7.88
CA LEU A 34 12.92 8.92 7.69
C LEU A 34 13.72 8.11 6.67
N SER A 35 14.89 8.61 6.26
CA SER A 35 15.67 7.96 5.21
C SER A 35 16.08 6.54 5.59
N SER A 36 16.28 6.26 6.88
CA SER A 36 16.63 4.92 7.35
C SER A 36 15.49 3.91 7.18
N MET A 37 14.25 4.38 7.03
CA MET A 37 13.10 3.51 6.84
C MET A 37 13.14 2.75 5.52
N GLY A 38 13.79 3.31 4.51
CA GLY A 38 13.83 2.69 3.18
C GLY A 38 14.35 1.25 3.22
N LYS A 39 15.38 1.02 3.99
CA LYS A 39 15.97 -0.31 4.16
C LYS A 39 14.96 -1.30 4.75
N TRP A 40 14.28 -0.90 5.81
CA TRP A 40 13.31 -1.76 6.50
C TRP A 40 12.06 -1.98 5.66
N LEU A 41 11.62 -0.96 4.94
CA LEU A 41 10.48 -1.08 4.05
C LEU A 41 10.79 -2.03 2.90
N PHE A 42 12.01 -1.97 2.38
CA PHE A 42 12.43 -2.90 1.34
C PHE A 42 12.38 -4.35 1.83
N VAL A 43 12.88 -4.61 3.04
CA VAL A 43 12.82 -5.94 3.64
C VAL A 43 11.36 -6.38 3.78
N GLY A 44 10.49 -5.49 4.27
CA GLY A 44 9.07 -5.80 4.39
C GLY A 44 8.42 -6.16 3.06
N ALA A 45 8.75 -5.40 2.00
CA ALA A 45 8.22 -5.67 0.67
C ALA A 45 8.68 -7.02 0.14
N MET A 46 9.95 -7.38 0.40
CA MET A 46 10.48 -8.69 -0.01
C MET A 46 9.78 -9.82 0.72
N VAL A 47 9.54 -9.64 2.02
CA VAL A 47 8.80 -10.64 2.82
C VAL A 47 7.39 -10.80 2.26
N LEU A 48 6.73 -9.71 1.90
CA LEU A 48 5.41 -9.76 1.30
C LEU A 48 5.41 -10.52 -0.02
N MET A 49 6.42 -10.27 -0.85
CA MET A 49 6.52 -10.93 -2.13
C MET A 49 6.67 -12.44 -1.96
N VAL A 50 7.57 -12.87 -1.07
CA VAL A 50 7.77 -14.29 -0.79
C VAL A 50 6.50 -14.91 -0.20
N GLY A 51 5.88 -14.21 0.76
CA GLY A 51 4.64 -14.69 1.37
C GLY A 51 3.51 -14.83 0.36
N SER A 52 3.41 -13.88 -0.58
CA SER A 52 2.41 -13.95 -1.62
C SER A 52 2.60 -15.15 -2.54
N ILE A 53 3.85 -15.42 -2.93
CA ILE A 53 4.18 -16.57 -3.76
C ILE A 53 3.81 -17.86 -3.05
N ILE A 54 4.16 -17.97 -1.77
CA ILE A 54 3.83 -19.14 -0.97
C ILE A 54 2.31 -19.30 -0.90
N ASN A 55 1.59 -18.21 -0.70
CA ASN A 55 0.13 -18.27 -0.58
C ASN A 55 -0.54 -18.71 -1.87
N VAL A 56 0.04 -18.43 -3.03
CA VAL A 56 -0.49 -18.91 -4.30
C VAL A 56 -0.53 -20.44 -4.31
N PHE A 57 0.50 -21.07 -3.78
CA PHE A 57 0.56 -22.55 -3.71
C PHE A 57 -0.35 -23.11 -2.62
N VAL A 58 -0.48 -22.39 -1.50
CA VAL A 58 -1.32 -22.82 -0.39
C VAL A 58 -2.80 -22.59 -0.68
N GLY A 59 -3.11 -21.47 -1.35
CA GLY A 59 -4.48 -21.13 -1.71
C GLY A 59 -5.36 -20.71 -0.55
N SER A 60 -4.78 -20.16 0.50
CA SER A 60 -5.52 -19.75 1.71
C SER A 60 -6.13 -18.36 1.56
N SER A 61 -7.44 -18.26 1.76
CA SER A 61 -8.14 -16.95 1.79
C SER A 61 -7.70 -16.13 3.00
N ALA A 62 -7.53 -16.79 4.15
CA ALA A 62 -7.05 -16.13 5.35
C ALA A 62 -5.63 -15.59 5.14
N GLY A 63 -4.79 -16.35 4.45
CA GLY A 63 -3.44 -15.90 4.11
C GLY A 63 -3.46 -14.69 3.19
N MET A 64 -4.33 -14.69 2.20
CA MET A 64 -4.47 -13.56 1.28
C MET A 64 -4.95 -12.31 2.03
N MET A 65 -5.89 -12.47 2.95
CA MET A 65 -6.36 -11.36 3.77
C MET A 65 -5.23 -10.76 4.60
N ALA A 66 -4.45 -11.61 5.27
CA ALA A 66 -3.31 -11.17 6.08
C ALA A 66 -2.27 -10.45 5.24
N ILE A 67 -1.94 -10.99 4.07
CA ILE A 67 -0.99 -10.37 3.15
C ILE A 67 -1.49 -9.02 2.67
N SER A 68 -2.78 -8.92 2.33
CA SER A 68 -3.37 -7.66 1.89
C SER A 68 -3.31 -6.59 2.97
N MET A 69 -3.59 -6.97 4.21
CA MET A 69 -3.52 -6.02 5.33
C MET A 69 -2.09 -5.54 5.56
N LEU A 70 -1.13 -6.46 5.53
CA LEU A 70 0.28 -6.12 5.67
C LEU A 70 0.76 -5.23 4.52
N ALA A 71 0.30 -5.53 3.31
CA ALA A 71 0.66 -4.73 2.13
C ALA A 71 0.15 -3.30 2.26
N ILE A 72 -1.09 -3.13 2.73
CA ILE A 72 -1.65 -1.79 2.94
C ILE A 72 -0.75 -1.01 3.91
N GLY A 73 -0.36 -1.64 5.02
CA GLY A 73 0.49 -0.99 6.01
C GLY A 73 1.87 -0.64 5.45
N ILE A 74 2.52 -1.59 4.80
CA ILE A 74 3.88 -1.40 4.28
C ILE A 74 3.89 -0.36 3.17
N PHE A 75 2.96 -0.43 2.22
CA PHE A 75 2.96 0.51 1.10
C PHE A 75 2.44 1.89 1.51
N SER A 76 1.61 1.98 2.55
CA SER A 76 1.28 3.27 3.14
C SER A 76 2.52 3.91 3.77
N ALA A 77 3.34 3.11 4.45
CA ALA A 77 4.61 3.58 4.99
C ALA A 77 5.57 3.99 3.88
N TYR A 78 5.57 3.28 2.75
CA TYR A 78 6.34 3.70 1.58
C TYR A 78 5.88 5.05 1.04
N MET A 79 4.56 5.29 1.00
CA MET A 79 4.05 6.61 0.60
C MET A 79 4.61 7.70 1.50
N LEU A 80 4.56 7.49 2.80
CA LEU A 80 5.10 8.45 3.75
C LEU A 80 6.59 8.68 3.51
N TYR A 81 7.34 7.59 3.35
CA TYR A 81 8.77 7.64 3.10
C TYR A 81 9.07 8.39 1.80
N ASP A 82 8.38 8.04 0.71
CA ASP A 82 8.64 8.63 -0.60
C ASP A 82 8.30 10.12 -0.62
N ILE A 83 7.17 10.50 -0.03
CA ILE A 83 6.78 11.91 0.05
C ILE A 83 7.79 12.67 0.90
N LYS A 84 8.21 12.09 2.02
CA LYS A 84 9.18 12.71 2.91
C LYS A 84 10.52 12.93 2.21
N GLN A 85 10.95 11.97 1.39
CA GLN A 85 12.18 12.12 0.61
C GLN A 85 12.10 13.28 -0.37
N ILE A 86 10.94 13.49 -0.98
CA ILE A 86 10.72 14.60 -1.88
C ILE A 86 10.79 15.94 -1.12
N ILE A 87 10.10 16.00 0.01
CA ILE A 87 10.04 17.22 0.83
C ILE A 87 11.43 17.58 1.36
N ASP A 88 12.18 16.59 1.84
CA ASP A 88 13.49 16.80 2.44
C ASP A 88 14.61 16.96 1.39
N GLY A 89 14.27 16.84 0.12
CA GLY A 89 15.25 17.02 -0.97
C GLY A 89 16.13 15.80 -1.22
N GLY A 90 15.81 14.65 -0.61
CA GLY A 90 16.55 13.42 -0.85
C GLY A 90 16.29 12.81 -2.20
N GLU A 91 15.13 13.09 -2.79
CA GLU A 91 14.78 12.64 -4.13
C GLU A 91 14.60 13.84 -5.03
N THR A 92 15.52 14.02 -5.96
CA THR A 92 15.50 15.16 -6.88
C THR A 92 15.08 14.78 -8.31
N ASN A 93 14.99 13.49 -8.58
CA ASN A 93 14.54 13.02 -9.89
C ASN A 93 13.02 12.91 -9.87
N TYR A 94 12.35 13.85 -10.54
CA TYR A 94 10.88 13.89 -10.54
C TYR A 94 10.25 12.66 -11.17
N ILE A 95 10.90 12.07 -12.16
CA ILE A 95 10.39 10.87 -12.82
C ILE A 95 10.41 9.70 -11.84
N SER A 96 11.54 9.50 -11.16
CA SER A 96 11.67 8.43 -10.15
C SER A 96 10.69 8.63 -9.01
N ALA A 97 10.57 9.87 -8.53
CA ALA A 97 9.66 10.19 -7.42
C ALA A 97 8.21 9.89 -7.80
N THR A 98 7.80 10.28 -9.01
CA THR A 98 6.44 10.06 -9.49
C THR A 98 6.16 8.57 -9.64
N LEU A 99 7.11 7.82 -10.20
CA LEU A 99 6.95 6.38 -10.37
C LEU A 99 6.85 5.66 -9.04
N ALA A 100 7.69 6.05 -8.08
CA ALA A 100 7.67 5.43 -6.74
C ALA A 100 6.32 5.65 -6.06
N LEU A 101 5.81 6.88 -6.07
CA LEU A 101 4.52 7.20 -5.49
C LEU A 101 3.39 6.49 -6.22
N TYR A 102 3.46 6.45 -7.55
CA TYR A 102 2.45 5.75 -8.34
C TYR A 102 2.38 4.28 -7.95
N MET A 103 3.53 3.63 -7.82
CA MET A 103 3.60 2.21 -7.43
C MET A 103 3.02 2.01 -6.03
N ASP A 104 3.35 2.90 -5.09
CA ASP A 104 2.81 2.81 -3.73
C ASP A 104 1.29 2.93 -3.73
N ILE A 105 0.77 3.91 -4.47
CA ILE A 105 -0.67 4.14 -4.56
C ILE A 105 -1.36 2.94 -5.18
N MET A 106 -0.82 2.42 -6.27
CA MET A 106 -1.41 1.27 -6.95
C MET A 106 -1.39 0.02 -6.07
N ASN A 107 -0.31 -0.18 -5.32
CA ASN A 107 -0.21 -1.33 -4.43
C ASN A 107 -1.21 -1.24 -3.29
N VAL A 108 -1.41 -0.05 -2.71
CA VAL A 108 -2.42 0.14 -1.68
C VAL A 108 -3.81 -0.07 -2.27
N PHE A 109 -4.07 0.49 -3.43
CA PHE A 109 -5.37 0.32 -4.09
C PHE A 109 -5.68 -1.15 -4.36
N GLN A 110 -4.72 -1.88 -4.94
CA GLN A 110 -4.91 -3.30 -5.24
C GLN A 110 -5.09 -4.11 -3.96
N SER A 111 -4.35 -3.80 -2.91
CA SER A 111 -4.46 -4.50 -1.64
C SER A 111 -5.80 -4.23 -0.96
N LEU A 112 -6.29 -3.00 -1.01
CA LEU A 112 -7.61 -2.66 -0.51
C LEU A 112 -8.69 -3.37 -1.30
N LEU A 113 -8.56 -3.37 -2.63
CA LEU A 113 -9.52 -4.02 -3.49
C LEU A 113 -9.58 -5.52 -3.20
N ALA A 114 -8.42 -6.16 -3.04
CA ALA A 114 -8.35 -7.57 -2.71
C ALA A 114 -8.97 -7.87 -1.34
N LEU A 115 -8.65 -7.05 -0.35
CA LEU A 115 -9.18 -7.23 1.00
C LEU A 115 -10.70 -7.07 1.02
N LEU A 116 -11.21 -6.02 0.40
CA LEU A 116 -12.64 -5.79 0.31
C LEU A 116 -13.33 -6.91 -0.47
N GLY A 117 -12.65 -7.42 -1.50
CA GLY A 117 -13.16 -8.53 -2.28
C GLY A 117 -13.33 -9.79 -1.44
N ILE A 118 -12.33 -10.12 -0.64
CA ILE A 118 -12.40 -11.29 0.23
C ILE A 118 -13.51 -11.11 1.27
N MET A 119 -13.55 -9.93 1.91
CA MET A 119 -14.55 -9.66 2.93
C MET A 119 -15.98 -9.67 2.37
N GLY A 120 -16.14 -9.09 1.18
CA GLY A 120 -17.44 -9.09 0.51
C GLY A 120 -17.90 -10.48 0.12
N GLY A 121 -16.97 -11.30 -0.36
CA GLY A 121 -17.28 -12.68 -0.73
C GLY A 121 -17.67 -13.52 0.47
N GLU A 122 -17.08 -13.27 1.63
CA GLU A 122 -17.39 -14.00 2.84
C GLU A 122 -18.78 -13.68 3.40
N ARG A 123 -19.32 -12.53 3.04
CA ARG A 123 -20.65 -12.11 3.52
C ARG A 123 -21.79 -12.80 2.78
N ASP A 124 -21.49 -13.34 1.63
CA ASP A 124 -22.47 -14.06 0.85
C ASP A 124 -22.41 -15.54 1.16
#